data_0d79b6e77c6e893cd6483b0135a07564
#
_entry.id   0d79b6e77c6e893cd6483b0135a07564
#
_cell.length_a   1.000
_cell.length_b   1.000
_cell.length_c   1.000
_cell.angle_alpha   90.00
_cell.angle_beta   90.00
_cell.angle_gamma   90.00
#
_symmetry.space_group_name_H-M   'P 1'
#
loop_
_entity.id
_entity.type
_entity.pdbx_description
1 polymer ?
#
loop_
_entity_poly.entity_id
_entity_poly.type
_entity_poly.pdbx_seq_one_letter_code
_entity_poly.pdbx_strand_id
1 'polypeptide(L)'
;MSALSIDEFDALYALRCQPKNVAECASEMARQEGRGDFGFEWLWRAARLEHFQAMQAEAGGDAGRARGHYRTGQAFAARAEALQPQAVEGVFWHGVCALEAGRLGGSVAALAALGAAEKRIELASRLDDSFHFAGPLRVLGRITQRKPLFLGGSLDRALAFYHSALQLAPDHSTTLLYQGDCQYWEKQPDAAKRTLRHLLALQPAPGWEWETARDQEQARKLLSEWFG
;
A
#
# COMPACT_ATOMS: atom_id res chain seq x y z
N MET A 1 -0.10 -6.75 31.17
CA MET A 1 0.56 -7.45 30.04
C MET A 1 1.94 -6.80 29.86
N SER A 2 2.99 -7.60 29.64
CA SER A 2 4.32 -7.09 29.28
C SER A 2 4.27 -6.35 27.95
N ALA A 3 5.24 -5.44 27.71
CA ALA A 3 5.40 -4.84 26.40
C ALA A 3 5.86 -5.90 25.40
N LEU A 4 5.38 -5.82 24.17
CA LEU A 4 5.85 -6.66 23.08
C LEU A 4 7.25 -6.22 22.64
N SER A 5 8.10 -7.17 22.30
CA SER A 5 9.29 -6.93 21.50
C SER A 5 8.89 -6.62 20.04
N ILE A 6 9.83 -6.11 19.25
CA ILE A 6 9.62 -5.85 17.82
C ILE A 6 9.28 -7.14 17.07
N ASP A 7 9.97 -8.25 17.39
CA ASP A 7 9.73 -9.54 16.74
C ASP A 7 8.34 -10.09 17.06
N GLU A 8 7.89 -9.96 18.32
CA GLU A 8 6.53 -10.36 18.73
C GLU A 8 5.48 -9.49 18.03
N PHE A 9 5.73 -8.18 17.92
CA PHE A 9 4.84 -7.28 17.16
C PHE A 9 4.76 -7.68 15.68
N ASP A 10 5.89 -7.93 15.02
CA ASP A 10 5.91 -8.33 13.61
C ASP A 10 5.23 -9.69 13.39
N ALA A 11 5.38 -10.63 14.33
CA ALA A 11 4.67 -11.91 14.30
C ALA A 11 3.14 -11.73 14.41
N LEU A 12 2.67 -10.85 15.29
CA LEU A 12 1.23 -10.51 15.41
C LEU A 12 0.73 -9.81 14.14
N TYR A 13 1.51 -8.85 13.62
CA TYR A 13 1.16 -8.14 12.40
C TYR A 13 1.11 -9.08 11.18
N ALA A 14 1.95 -10.09 11.13
CA ALA A 14 1.88 -11.13 10.09
C ALA A 14 0.54 -11.88 10.10
N LEU A 15 -0.12 -11.96 11.24
CA LEU A 15 -1.44 -12.58 11.43
C LEU A 15 -2.59 -11.55 11.49
N ARG A 16 -2.42 -10.38 10.85
CA ARG A 16 -3.37 -9.25 10.88
C ARG A 16 -4.72 -9.52 10.23
N CYS A 17 -4.88 -10.62 9.51
CA CYS A 17 -6.20 -11.09 9.07
C CYS A 17 -7.15 -11.38 10.25
N GLN A 18 -6.61 -11.57 11.46
CA GLN A 18 -7.38 -11.73 12.69
C GLN A 18 -7.54 -10.39 13.40
N PRO A 19 -8.78 -9.86 13.60
CA PRO A 19 -9.01 -8.54 14.19
C PRO A 19 -8.38 -8.35 15.58
N LYS A 20 -8.30 -9.43 16.38
CA LYS A 20 -7.67 -9.39 17.71
C LYS A 20 -6.18 -8.99 17.64
N ASN A 21 -5.46 -9.47 16.63
CA ASN A 21 -4.03 -9.18 16.47
C ASN A 21 -3.80 -7.73 16.05
N VAL A 22 -4.68 -7.18 15.21
CA VAL A 22 -4.64 -5.74 14.87
C VAL A 22 -4.89 -4.89 16.10
N ALA A 23 -5.87 -5.27 16.94
CA ALA A 23 -6.18 -4.55 18.19
C ALA A 23 -5.00 -4.63 19.19
N GLU A 24 -4.32 -5.77 19.27
CA GLU A 24 -3.15 -5.94 20.13
C GLU A 24 -1.96 -5.11 19.64
N CYS A 25 -1.69 -5.11 18.33
CA CYS A 25 -0.70 -4.23 17.71
C CYS A 25 -0.99 -2.75 18.00
N ALA A 26 -2.25 -2.32 17.85
CA ALA A 26 -2.65 -0.94 18.11
C ALA A 26 -2.48 -0.56 19.61
N SER A 27 -2.82 -1.48 20.51
CA SER A 27 -2.62 -1.30 21.96
C SER A 27 -1.14 -1.17 22.33
N GLU A 28 -0.26 -1.95 21.66
CA GLU A 28 1.18 -1.83 21.87
C GLU A 28 1.72 -0.49 21.36
N MET A 29 1.28 -0.05 20.17
CA MET A 29 1.69 1.26 19.63
C MET A 29 1.33 2.41 20.58
N ALA A 30 0.10 2.41 21.11
CA ALA A 30 -0.31 3.41 22.10
C ALA A 30 0.54 3.36 23.38
N ARG A 31 0.94 2.17 23.80
CA ARG A 31 1.81 1.96 24.98
C ARG A 31 3.22 2.48 24.76
N GLN A 32 3.80 2.22 23.58
CA GLN A 32 5.14 2.70 23.22
C GLN A 32 5.17 4.22 23.08
N GLU A 33 4.14 4.81 22.48
CA GLU A 33 4.01 6.27 22.37
C GLU A 33 3.91 6.93 23.75
N GLY A 34 3.15 6.36 24.67
CA GLY A 34 3.00 6.84 26.04
C GLY A 34 4.29 6.76 26.88
N ARG A 35 5.25 5.92 26.49
CA ARG A 35 6.57 5.81 27.16
C ARG A 35 7.59 6.84 26.71
N GLY A 36 7.32 7.53 25.58
CA GLY A 36 8.27 8.49 25.02
C GLY A 36 9.46 7.86 24.28
N ASP A 37 9.54 6.53 24.21
CA ASP A 37 10.61 5.77 23.52
C ASP A 37 10.11 5.26 22.15
N PHE A 38 9.58 6.19 21.37
CA PHE A 38 9.00 5.85 20.05
C PHE A 38 10.05 6.09 18.96
N GLY A 39 11.07 5.20 18.93
CA GLY A 39 12.17 5.25 17.99
C GLY A 39 11.78 4.83 16.56
N PHE A 40 12.77 4.88 15.65
CA PHE A 40 12.59 4.57 14.22
C PHE A 40 11.84 3.26 13.98
N GLU A 41 12.23 2.18 14.67
CA GLU A 41 11.66 0.85 14.49
C GLU A 41 10.17 0.78 14.81
N TRP A 42 9.71 1.53 15.80
CA TRP A 42 8.29 1.60 16.13
C TRP A 42 7.52 2.54 15.21
N LEU A 43 8.13 3.65 14.79
CA LEU A 43 7.49 4.68 13.97
C LEU A 43 7.05 4.14 12.60
N TRP A 44 7.92 3.45 11.87
CA TRP A 44 7.54 2.94 10.57
C TRP A 44 6.55 1.77 10.67
N ARG A 45 6.63 0.96 11.73
CA ARG A 45 5.64 -0.10 12.00
C ARG A 45 4.28 0.46 12.36
N ALA A 46 4.23 1.55 13.12
CA ALA A 46 3.00 2.29 13.38
C ALA A 46 2.38 2.81 12.07
N ALA A 47 3.18 3.41 11.19
CA ALA A 47 2.71 3.87 9.89
C ALA A 47 2.15 2.71 9.04
N ARG A 48 2.81 1.56 9.01
CA ARG A 48 2.34 0.33 8.34
C ARG A 48 1.02 -0.17 8.92
N LEU A 49 0.89 -0.19 10.25
CA LEU A 49 -0.35 -0.59 10.92
C LEU A 49 -1.50 0.36 10.60
N GLU A 50 -1.28 1.65 10.68
CA GLU A 50 -2.25 2.68 10.34
C GLU A 50 -2.71 2.58 8.88
N HIS A 51 -1.79 2.32 7.95
CA HIS A 51 -2.13 2.06 6.56
C HIS A 51 -3.06 0.83 6.42
N PHE A 52 -2.77 -0.26 7.13
CA PHE A 52 -3.63 -1.45 7.11
C PHE A 52 -5.02 -1.17 7.68
N GLN A 53 -5.12 -0.48 8.82
CA GLN A 53 -6.40 -0.08 9.42
C GLN A 53 -7.19 0.87 8.50
N ALA A 54 -6.49 1.75 7.77
CA ALA A 54 -7.11 2.60 6.76
C ALA A 54 -7.74 1.78 5.62
N MET A 55 -7.02 0.79 5.09
CA MET A 55 -7.56 -0.11 4.06
C MET A 55 -8.79 -0.87 4.54
N GLN A 56 -8.80 -1.34 5.79
CA GLN A 56 -9.96 -2.01 6.39
C GLN A 56 -11.17 -1.05 6.53
N ALA A 57 -10.94 0.17 6.99
CA ALA A 57 -11.99 1.18 7.11
C ALA A 57 -12.57 1.54 5.72
N GLU A 58 -11.72 1.67 4.71
CA GLU A 58 -12.14 1.95 3.33
C GLU A 58 -12.96 0.79 2.75
N ALA A 59 -12.53 -0.46 2.96
CA ALA A 59 -13.29 -1.65 2.55
C ALA A 59 -14.65 -1.74 3.26
N GLY A 60 -14.75 -1.25 4.48
CA GLY A 60 -15.99 -1.10 5.23
C GLY A 60 -16.86 0.10 4.84
N GLY A 61 -16.44 0.91 3.85
CA GLY A 61 -17.18 2.09 3.38
C GLY A 61 -16.97 3.37 4.21
N ASP A 62 -16.10 3.36 5.21
CA ASP A 62 -15.82 4.53 6.06
C ASP A 62 -14.58 5.30 5.56
N ALA A 63 -14.78 6.08 4.51
CA ALA A 63 -13.73 6.91 3.91
C ALA A 63 -13.19 7.99 4.89
N GLY A 64 -14.01 8.47 5.81
CA GLY A 64 -13.60 9.44 6.81
C GLY A 64 -12.59 8.86 7.78
N ARG A 65 -12.90 7.69 8.35
CA ARG A 65 -12.03 6.94 9.24
C ARG A 65 -10.75 6.49 8.51
N ALA A 66 -10.89 5.98 7.28
CA ALA A 66 -9.74 5.59 6.46
C ALA A 66 -8.76 6.75 6.27
N ARG A 67 -9.27 7.92 5.90
CA ARG A 67 -8.45 9.14 5.76
C ARG A 67 -7.78 9.55 7.06
N GLY A 68 -8.46 9.40 8.19
CA GLY A 68 -7.89 9.63 9.52
C GLY A 68 -6.67 8.75 9.77
N HIS A 69 -6.80 7.44 9.57
CA HIS A 69 -5.71 6.48 9.69
C HIS A 69 -4.54 6.77 8.75
N TYR A 70 -4.80 7.07 7.45
CA TYR A 70 -3.72 7.45 6.53
C TYR A 70 -2.95 8.69 6.99
N ARG A 71 -3.63 9.71 7.54
CA ARG A 71 -2.97 10.90 8.09
C ARG A 71 -2.11 10.61 9.31
N THR A 72 -2.60 9.76 10.21
CA THR A 72 -1.85 9.29 11.37
C THR A 72 -0.61 8.49 10.92
N GLY A 73 -0.78 7.58 9.97
CA GLY A 73 0.32 6.83 9.37
C GLY A 73 1.34 7.73 8.69
N GLN A 74 0.89 8.75 7.95
CA GLN A 74 1.76 9.77 7.37
C GLN A 74 2.60 10.50 8.43
N ALA A 75 1.99 10.89 9.56
CA ALA A 75 2.71 11.57 10.63
C ALA A 75 3.77 10.69 11.29
N PHE A 76 3.48 9.41 11.55
CA PHE A 76 4.46 8.46 12.05
C PHE A 76 5.60 8.24 11.05
N ALA A 77 5.29 8.01 9.78
CA ALA A 77 6.29 7.81 8.73
C ALA A 77 7.18 9.04 8.51
N ALA A 78 6.63 10.24 8.61
CA ALA A 78 7.41 11.49 8.54
C ALA A 78 8.43 11.60 9.68
N ARG A 79 8.05 11.18 10.90
CA ARG A 79 8.99 11.11 12.04
C ARG A 79 10.06 10.05 11.82
N ALA A 80 9.70 8.88 11.27
CA ALA A 80 10.66 7.82 10.91
C ALA A 80 11.66 8.31 9.85
N GLU A 81 11.18 8.93 8.77
CA GLU A 81 12.02 9.51 7.70
C GLU A 81 12.97 10.58 8.28
N ALA A 82 12.50 11.41 9.22
CA ALA A 82 13.34 12.42 9.85
C ALA A 82 14.48 11.82 10.71
N LEU A 83 14.24 10.67 11.35
CA LEU A 83 15.26 9.96 12.12
C LEU A 83 16.27 9.23 11.23
N GLN A 84 15.80 8.61 10.15
CA GLN A 84 16.62 7.84 9.21
C GLN A 84 16.22 8.12 7.75
N PRO A 85 16.72 9.22 7.15
CA PRO A 85 16.28 9.65 5.80
C PRO A 85 16.69 8.70 4.66
N GLN A 86 17.61 7.77 4.92
CA GLN A 86 18.08 6.77 3.96
C GLN A 86 17.52 5.36 4.23
N ALA A 87 16.61 5.21 5.19
CA ALA A 87 15.89 3.96 5.43
C ALA A 87 14.61 3.95 4.59
N VAL A 88 14.44 2.89 3.80
CA VAL A 88 13.32 2.76 2.85
C VAL A 88 11.96 2.78 3.55
N GLU A 89 11.87 2.23 4.75
CA GLU A 89 10.63 2.05 5.50
C GLU A 89 9.93 3.39 5.77
N GLY A 90 10.64 4.36 6.34
CA GLY A 90 10.10 5.68 6.65
C GLY A 90 9.68 6.43 5.39
N VAL A 91 10.56 6.45 4.40
CA VAL A 91 10.35 7.13 3.11
C VAL A 91 9.14 6.54 2.35
N PHE A 92 9.08 5.22 2.26
CA PHE A 92 8.00 4.51 1.55
C PHE A 92 6.63 4.77 2.20
N TRP A 93 6.52 4.50 3.52
CA TRP A 93 5.24 4.67 4.21
C TRP A 93 4.79 6.13 4.27
N HIS A 94 5.72 7.09 4.33
CA HIS A 94 5.38 8.51 4.23
C HIS A 94 4.74 8.84 2.87
N GLY A 95 5.36 8.37 1.77
CA GLY A 95 4.84 8.57 0.42
C GLY A 95 3.47 7.94 0.22
N VAL A 96 3.30 6.66 0.60
CA VAL A 96 2.05 5.91 0.44
C VAL A 96 0.92 6.53 1.25
N CYS A 97 1.13 6.78 2.55
CA CYS A 97 0.08 7.35 3.40
C CYS A 97 -0.32 8.77 2.96
N ALA A 98 0.63 9.59 2.46
CA ALA A 98 0.34 10.91 1.92
C ALA A 98 -0.52 10.84 0.64
N LEU A 99 -0.22 9.91 -0.27
CA LEU A 99 -1.01 9.69 -1.49
C LEU A 99 -2.45 9.29 -1.17
N GLU A 100 -2.63 8.32 -0.28
CA GLU A 100 -3.94 7.79 0.05
C GLU A 100 -4.78 8.80 0.86
N ALA A 101 -4.17 9.52 1.81
CA ALA A 101 -4.84 10.62 2.52
C ALA A 101 -5.28 11.75 1.57
N GLY A 102 -4.43 12.05 0.56
CA GLY A 102 -4.74 13.01 -0.50
C GLY A 102 -5.90 12.53 -1.36
N ARG A 103 -5.86 11.28 -1.83
CA ARG A 103 -6.91 10.65 -2.65
C ARG A 103 -8.29 10.74 -1.98
N LEU A 104 -8.38 10.36 -0.72
CA LEU A 104 -9.62 10.43 0.06
C LEU A 104 -10.01 11.87 0.45
N GLY A 105 -9.12 12.84 0.28
CA GLY A 105 -9.37 14.25 0.51
C GLY A 105 -10.01 15.00 -0.68
N GLY A 106 -10.25 14.30 -1.80
CA GLY A 106 -10.78 14.86 -3.03
C GLY A 106 -9.70 15.39 -3.98
N SER A 107 -10.10 15.83 -5.17
CA SER A 107 -9.19 16.11 -6.29
C SER A 107 -8.10 17.16 -5.98
N VAL A 108 -8.44 18.21 -5.25
CA VAL A 108 -7.47 19.27 -4.88
C VAL A 108 -6.42 18.72 -3.91
N ALA A 109 -6.85 17.97 -2.90
CA ALA A 109 -5.95 17.36 -1.93
C ALA A 109 -5.06 16.27 -2.59
N ALA A 110 -5.62 15.48 -3.49
CA ALA A 110 -4.88 14.49 -4.28
C ALA A 110 -3.78 15.13 -5.10
N LEU A 111 -4.09 16.20 -5.83
CA LEU A 111 -3.10 16.93 -6.64
C LEU A 111 -2.01 17.58 -5.78
N ALA A 112 -2.38 18.16 -4.64
CA ALA A 112 -1.44 18.78 -3.71
C ALA A 112 -0.47 17.76 -3.11
N ALA A 113 -0.93 16.55 -2.80
CA ALA A 113 -0.09 15.49 -2.23
C ALA A 113 0.84 14.83 -3.26
N LEU A 114 0.43 14.80 -4.55
CA LEU A 114 1.03 13.96 -5.58
C LEU A 114 2.54 14.17 -5.76
N GLY A 115 2.99 15.41 -5.97
CA GLY A 115 4.38 15.67 -6.33
C GLY A 115 5.39 15.34 -5.21
N ALA A 116 5.03 15.64 -3.96
CA ALA A 116 5.89 15.33 -2.83
C ALA A 116 5.91 13.82 -2.53
N ALA A 117 4.75 13.16 -2.64
CA ALA A 117 4.64 11.73 -2.42
C ALA A 117 5.37 10.94 -3.54
N GLU A 118 5.21 11.32 -4.81
CA GLU A 118 5.91 10.69 -5.93
C GLU A 118 7.42 10.72 -5.74
N LYS A 119 8.00 11.88 -5.37
CA LYS A 119 9.44 11.99 -5.09
C LYS A 119 9.91 11.06 -3.96
N ARG A 120 9.08 10.83 -2.93
CA ARG A 120 9.39 9.88 -1.87
C ARG A 120 9.37 8.45 -2.37
N ILE A 121 8.37 8.07 -3.18
CA ILE A 121 8.30 6.73 -3.74
C ILE A 121 9.46 6.49 -4.73
N GLU A 122 9.87 7.49 -5.51
CA GLU A 122 11.07 7.42 -6.34
C GLU A 122 12.35 7.25 -5.49
N LEU A 123 12.44 7.93 -4.34
CA LEU A 123 13.55 7.73 -3.41
C LEU A 123 13.49 6.33 -2.79
N ALA A 124 12.33 5.86 -2.36
CA ALA A 124 12.17 4.51 -1.83
C ALA A 124 12.58 3.45 -2.86
N SER A 125 12.23 3.62 -4.14
CA SER A 125 12.65 2.75 -5.23
C SER A 125 14.18 2.73 -5.40
N ARG A 126 14.85 3.89 -5.31
CA ARG A 126 16.32 3.94 -5.35
C ARG A 126 17.00 3.31 -4.14
N LEU A 127 16.34 3.32 -2.97
CA LEU A 127 16.87 2.73 -1.74
C LEU A 127 16.71 1.20 -1.75
N ASP A 128 15.52 0.72 -2.08
CA ASP A 128 15.21 -0.72 -2.18
C ASP A 128 13.94 -0.95 -3.01
N ASP A 129 14.09 -1.39 -4.25
CA ASP A 129 12.98 -1.75 -5.14
C ASP A 129 12.18 -2.97 -4.65
N SER A 130 12.80 -3.84 -3.88
CA SER A 130 12.20 -5.08 -3.38
C SER A 130 11.37 -4.86 -2.12
N PHE A 131 11.52 -3.72 -1.44
CA PHE A 131 10.83 -3.43 -0.19
C PHE A 131 9.32 -3.65 -0.30
N HIS A 132 8.77 -4.30 0.71
CA HIS A 132 7.33 -4.56 0.81
C HIS A 132 6.73 -5.19 -0.47
N PHE A 133 7.38 -6.26 -0.96
CA PHE A 133 6.97 -7.00 -2.17
C PHE A 133 6.94 -6.07 -3.40
N ALA A 134 8.05 -5.44 -3.69
CA ALA A 134 8.22 -4.46 -4.75
C ALA A 134 7.22 -3.28 -4.66
N GLY A 135 6.93 -2.86 -3.42
CA GLY A 135 6.02 -1.76 -3.11
C GLY A 135 6.33 -0.46 -3.83
N PRO A 136 7.60 0.03 -3.84
CA PRO A 136 7.95 1.25 -4.56
C PRO A 136 7.58 1.20 -6.04
N LEU A 137 7.94 0.14 -6.75
CA LEU A 137 7.62 -0.03 -8.17
C LEU A 137 6.10 -0.10 -8.40
N ARG A 138 5.38 -0.87 -7.59
CA ARG A 138 3.92 -0.97 -7.65
C ARG A 138 3.25 0.38 -7.49
N VAL A 139 3.69 1.18 -6.53
CA VAL A 139 3.12 2.52 -6.26
C VAL A 139 3.48 3.51 -7.38
N LEU A 140 4.71 3.48 -7.90
CA LEU A 140 5.08 4.28 -9.09
C LEU A 140 4.22 3.93 -10.30
N GLY A 141 3.96 2.65 -10.52
CA GLY A 141 3.02 2.20 -11.55
C GLY A 141 1.62 2.80 -11.34
N ARG A 142 1.09 2.76 -10.10
CA ARG A 142 -0.23 3.31 -9.80
C ARG A 142 -0.30 4.82 -9.96
N ILE A 143 0.72 5.56 -9.52
CA ILE A 143 0.84 6.99 -9.73
C ILE A 143 0.83 7.30 -11.24
N THR A 144 1.70 6.65 -11.99
CA THR A 144 1.87 6.86 -13.44
C THR A 144 0.59 6.53 -14.22
N GLN A 145 -0.13 5.49 -13.84
CA GLN A 145 -1.41 5.11 -14.41
C GLN A 145 -2.51 6.15 -14.16
N ARG A 146 -2.55 6.74 -12.96
CA ARG A 146 -3.63 7.63 -12.52
C ARG A 146 -3.38 9.10 -12.80
N LYS A 147 -2.15 9.49 -13.09
CA LYS A 147 -1.82 10.86 -13.47
C LYS A 147 -2.47 11.22 -14.80
N PRO A 148 -2.99 12.44 -14.96
CA PRO A 148 -3.35 12.99 -16.26
C PRO A 148 -2.14 12.99 -17.22
N LEU A 149 -2.38 12.84 -18.52
CA LEU A 149 -1.32 12.84 -19.55
C LEU A 149 -0.44 14.09 -19.46
N PHE A 150 -1.02 15.28 -19.27
CA PHE A 150 -0.28 16.55 -19.17
C PHE A 150 0.59 16.67 -17.90
N LEU A 151 0.40 15.78 -16.94
CA LEU A 151 1.26 15.64 -15.74
C LEU A 151 2.24 14.46 -15.87
N GLY A 152 2.35 13.85 -17.04
CA GLY A 152 3.23 12.72 -17.30
C GLY A 152 2.64 11.35 -17.00
N GLY A 153 1.30 11.23 -16.99
CA GLY A 153 0.62 9.93 -16.95
C GLY A 153 0.89 9.12 -18.21
N SER A 154 1.01 7.80 -18.09
CA SER A 154 1.24 6.89 -19.21
C SER A 154 0.90 5.47 -18.80
N LEU A 155 0.02 4.80 -19.54
CA LEU A 155 -0.33 3.41 -19.29
C LEU A 155 0.84 2.47 -19.63
N ASP A 156 1.57 2.72 -20.73
CA ASP A 156 2.75 1.94 -21.09
C ASP A 156 3.82 1.95 -20.00
N ARG A 157 4.15 3.15 -19.49
CA ARG A 157 5.10 3.27 -18.38
C ARG A 157 4.61 2.63 -17.10
N ALA A 158 3.31 2.73 -16.82
CA ALA A 158 2.71 2.06 -15.67
C ALA A 158 2.82 0.53 -15.79
N LEU A 159 2.55 -0.02 -16.98
CA LEU A 159 2.74 -1.45 -17.27
C LEU A 159 4.20 -1.89 -17.08
N ALA A 160 5.18 -1.07 -17.50
CA ALA A 160 6.59 -1.37 -17.28
C ALA A 160 6.93 -1.45 -15.78
N PHE A 161 6.42 -0.54 -14.95
CA PHE A 161 6.58 -0.60 -13.50
C PHE A 161 5.94 -1.85 -12.89
N TYR A 162 4.71 -2.20 -13.29
CA TYR A 162 4.06 -3.41 -12.78
C TYR A 162 4.78 -4.67 -13.23
N HIS A 163 5.30 -4.71 -14.45
CA HIS A 163 6.10 -5.83 -14.94
C HIS A 163 7.37 -6.01 -14.07
N SER A 164 8.12 -4.92 -13.83
CA SER A 164 9.29 -4.96 -12.97
C SER A 164 8.94 -5.39 -11.53
N ALA A 165 7.82 -4.90 -10.99
CA ALA A 165 7.36 -5.30 -9.66
C ALA A 165 7.03 -6.81 -9.59
N LEU A 166 6.40 -7.36 -10.64
CA LEU A 166 6.08 -8.80 -10.72
C LEU A 166 7.30 -9.68 -10.99
N GLN A 167 8.40 -9.14 -11.52
CA GLN A 167 9.66 -9.87 -11.57
C GLN A 167 10.25 -10.10 -10.17
N LEU A 168 10.08 -9.15 -9.25
CA LEU A 168 10.54 -9.25 -7.87
C LEU A 168 9.54 -9.98 -6.95
N ALA A 169 8.25 -9.85 -7.21
CA ALA A 169 7.16 -10.45 -6.44
C ALA A 169 6.05 -10.99 -7.38
N PRO A 170 6.24 -12.16 -8.00
CA PRO A 170 5.40 -12.65 -9.11
C PRO A 170 3.90 -12.78 -8.78
N ASP A 171 3.58 -13.21 -7.57
CA ASP A 171 2.21 -13.51 -7.14
C ASP A 171 1.63 -12.47 -6.17
N HIS A 172 2.15 -11.24 -6.22
CA HIS A 172 1.62 -10.18 -5.38
C HIS A 172 0.25 -9.69 -5.91
N SER A 173 -0.82 -9.99 -5.15
CA SER A 173 -2.22 -9.80 -5.55
C SER A 173 -2.54 -8.36 -6.01
N THR A 174 -2.12 -7.35 -5.24
CA THR A 174 -2.39 -5.95 -5.56
C THR A 174 -1.67 -5.50 -6.84
N THR A 175 -0.45 -6.02 -7.10
CA THR A 175 0.27 -5.71 -8.35
C THR A 175 -0.45 -6.30 -9.55
N LEU A 176 -0.91 -7.56 -9.46
CA LEU A 176 -1.69 -8.21 -10.51
C LEU A 176 -3.02 -7.48 -10.76
N LEU A 177 -3.71 -7.04 -9.70
CA LEU A 177 -4.93 -6.25 -9.83
C LEU A 177 -4.69 -4.95 -10.62
N TYR A 178 -3.64 -4.20 -10.25
CA TYR A 178 -3.30 -2.95 -10.93
C TYR A 178 -2.82 -3.16 -12.36
N GLN A 179 -2.05 -4.22 -12.61
CA GLN A 179 -1.63 -4.56 -13.96
C GLN A 179 -2.84 -4.92 -14.84
N GLY A 180 -3.78 -5.74 -14.35
CA GLY A 180 -5.00 -6.10 -15.09
C GLY A 180 -5.88 -4.88 -15.40
N ASP A 181 -6.06 -3.98 -14.41
CA ASP A 181 -6.74 -2.69 -14.62
C ASP A 181 -6.03 -1.85 -15.70
N CYS A 182 -4.72 -1.74 -15.64
CA CYS A 182 -3.93 -0.97 -16.60
C CYS A 182 -3.99 -1.57 -18.01
N GLN A 183 -3.87 -2.88 -18.16
CA GLN A 183 -3.97 -3.59 -19.44
C GLN A 183 -5.34 -3.36 -20.12
N TYR A 184 -6.43 -3.37 -19.35
CA TYR A 184 -7.75 -3.10 -19.90
C TYR A 184 -7.83 -1.70 -20.52
N TRP A 185 -7.37 -0.70 -19.80
CA TRP A 185 -7.36 0.70 -20.27
C TRP A 185 -6.38 0.93 -21.42
N GLU A 186 -5.29 0.14 -21.50
CA GLU A 186 -4.36 0.12 -22.64
C GLU A 186 -4.89 -0.69 -23.84
N LYS A 187 -6.18 -1.01 -23.83
CA LYS A 187 -6.85 -1.77 -24.91
C LYS A 187 -6.24 -3.16 -25.17
N GLN A 188 -5.80 -3.81 -24.09
CA GLN A 188 -5.29 -5.18 -24.09
C GLN A 188 -6.25 -6.13 -23.32
N PRO A 189 -7.53 -6.30 -23.75
CA PRO A 189 -8.54 -6.96 -22.95
C PRO A 189 -8.22 -8.45 -22.66
N ASP A 190 -7.61 -9.15 -23.59
CA ASP A 190 -7.23 -10.55 -23.39
C ASP A 190 -6.11 -10.70 -22.36
N ALA A 191 -5.13 -9.77 -22.33
CA ALA A 191 -4.10 -9.73 -21.33
C ALA A 191 -4.71 -9.42 -19.95
N ALA A 192 -5.55 -8.40 -19.86
CA ALA A 192 -6.27 -8.04 -18.63
C ALA A 192 -7.05 -9.23 -18.06
N LYS A 193 -7.81 -9.92 -18.93
CA LYS A 193 -8.59 -11.11 -18.55
C LYS A 193 -7.71 -12.24 -18.02
N ARG A 194 -6.56 -12.50 -18.65
CA ARG A 194 -5.60 -13.51 -18.16
C ARG A 194 -5.02 -13.13 -16.81
N THR A 195 -4.55 -11.87 -16.65
CA THR A 195 -3.96 -11.36 -15.41
C THR A 195 -4.95 -11.42 -14.25
N LEU A 196 -6.19 -10.96 -14.45
CA LEU A 196 -7.22 -11.00 -13.40
C LEU A 196 -7.65 -12.43 -13.05
N ARG A 197 -7.70 -13.36 -14.03
CA ARG A 197 -7.96 -14.78 -13.74
C ARG A 197 -6.82 -15.44 -12.99
N HIS A 198 -5.57 -15.09 -13.29
CA HIS A 198 -4.43 -15.54 -12.51
C HIS A 198 -4.54 -15.06 -11.05
N LEU A 199 -4.87 -13.79 -10.82
CA LEU A 199 -5.13 -13.27 -9.48
C LEU A 199 -6.22 -14.08 -8.74
N LEU A 200 -7.31 -14.47 -9.43
CA LEU A 200 -8.38 -15.27 -8.81
C LEU A 200 -7.92 -16.68 -8.40
N ALA A 201 -6.93 -17.22 -9.06
CA ALA A 201 -6.39 -18.57 -8.79
C ALA A 201 -5.32 -18.57 -7.68
N LEU A 202 -4.84 -17.40 -7.23
CA LEU A 202 -3.79 -17.33 -6.22
C LEU A 202 -4.25 -17.90 -4.89
N GLN A 203 -3.34 -18.63 -4.26
CA GLN A 203 -3.40 -18.87 -2.81
C GLN A 203 -2.69 -17.72 -2.10
N PRO A 204 -3.28 -17.15 -1.05
CA PRO A 204 -2.65 -16.05 -0.34
C PRO A 204 -1.32 -16.48 0.30
N ALA A 205 -0.29 -15.66 0.15
CA ALA A 205 0.92 -15.84 0.94
C ALA A 205 0.61 -15.62 2.44
N PRO A 206 1.31 -16.30 3.36
CA PRO A 206 1.13 -16.08 4.79
C PRO A 206 1.22 -14.60 5.16
N GLY A 207 0.23 -14.11 5.89
CA GLY A 207 0.13 -12.70 6.29
C GLY A 207 -0.47 -11.76 5.24
N TRP A 208 -0.88 -12.26 4.07
CA TRP A 208 -1.52 -11.49 2.99
C TRP A 208 -2.93 -11.96 2.67
N GLU A 209 -3.52 -12.74 3.54
CA GLU A 209 -4.84 -13.36 3.32
C GLU A 209 -5.92 -12.31 3.10
N TRP A 210 -5.91 -11.25 3.91
CA TRP A 210 -6.92 -10.20 3.83
C TRP A 210 -6.78 -9.39 2.52
N GLU A 211 -5.56 -8.96 2.19
CA GLU A 211 -5.28 -8.19 0.98
C GLU A 211 -5.60 -9.00 -0.27
N THR A 212 -5.20 -10.27 -0.31
CA THR A 212 -5.48 -11.15 -1.44
C THR A 212 -6.98 -11.37 -1.63
N ALA A 213 -7.73 -11.61 -0.56
CA ALA A 213 -9.18 -11.77 -0.64
C ALA A 213 -9.89 -10.51 -1.15
N ARG A 214 -9.48 -9.33 -0.66
CA ARG A 214 -9.97 -8.04 -1.13
C ARG A 214 -9.68 -7.84 -2.63
N ASP A 215 -8.46 -8.12 -3.06
CA ASP A 215 -8.03 -7.93 -4.44
C ASP A 215 -8.72 -8.92 -5.39
N GLN A 216 -8.94 -10.16 -4.96
CA GLN A 216 -9.74 -11.15 -5.69
C GLN A 216 -11.19 -10.73 -5.84
N GLU A 217 -11.80 -10.17 -4.79
CA GLU A 217 -13.17 -9.66 -4.88
C GLU A 217 -13.27 -8.51 -5.89
N GLN A 218 -12.30 -7.61 -5.88
CA GLN A 218 -12.24 -6.53 -6.87
C GLN A 218 -12.02 -7.08 -8.29
N ALA A 219 -11.16 -8.09 -8.46
CA ALA A 219 -10.96 -8.73 -9.76
C ALA A 219 -12.23 -9.41 -10.31
N ARG A 220 -13.05 -10.05 -9.44
CA ARG A 220 -14.35 -10.59 -9.85
C ARG A 220 -15.28 -9.52 -10.38
N LYS A 221 -15.35 -8.36 -9.69
CA LYS A 221 -16.16 -7.21 -10.14
C LYS A 221 -15.70 -6.71 -11.50
N LEU A 222 -14.41 -6.47 -11.67
CA LEU A 222 -13.86 -6.00 -12.93
C LEU A 222 -14.10 -6.99 -14.09
N LEU A 223 -13.91 -8.28 -13.83
CA LEU A 223 -14.18 -9.30 -14.85
C LEU A 223 -15.66 -9.35 -15.26
N SER A 224 -16.58 -9.21 -14.31
CA SER A 224 -18.01 -9.16 -14.57
C SER A 224 -18.40 -7.89 -15.34
N GLU A 225 -17.87 -6.73 -14.96
CA GLU A 225 -18.17 -5.45 -15.58
C GLU A 225 -17.65 -5.34 -17.02
N TRP A 226 -16.47 -5.91 -17.29
CA TRP A 226 -15.78 -5.73 -18.57
C TRP A 226 -16.00 -6.85 -19.57
N PHE A 227 -16.37 -8.04 -19.10
CA PHE A 227 -16.40 -9.26 -19.93
C PHE A 227 -17.62 -10.14 -19.67
N GLY A 228 -18.58 -9.68 -18.82
CA GLY A 228 -19.80 -10.40 -18.45
C GLY A 228 -20.96 -10.27 -19.43
#